data_c62f549138c97a199eb64d5df99fd982
#
_entry.id   c62f549138c97a199eb64d5df99fd982
#
_cell.length_a   1.000
_cell.length_b   1.000
_cell.length_c   1.000
_cell.angle_alpha   90.00
_cell.angle_beta   90.00
_cell.angle_gamma   90.00
#
_symmetry.space_group_name_H-M   'P 1'
#
loop_
_entity.id
_entity.type
_entity.pdbx_description
1 polymer ?
#
loop_
_entity_poly.entity_id
_entity_poly.type
_entity_poly.pdbx_seq_one_letter_code
_entity_poly.pdbx_strand_id
1 'polypeptide(L)'
;MKLNRSEFQDYIHSYETDEIFYRDLYLAEKEHPETFMKYCQELDHELIASRKLYVPALSKEAWYPYVEENDMFHDFTGNIMLCKHYRYSPVFTHEHEFFEILCIYNGTAHTTIQGISHTLSTGDICIIPPHTKHNIGIFDDSIAINILVRTSTF
;
A
#
# COMPACT_ATOMS: atom_id res chain seq x y z
N MET A 1 17.25 -7.27 -11.15
CA MET A 1 16.58 -7.81 -12.35
C MET A 1 16.48 -6.70 -13.38
N LYS A 2 16.72 -6.96 -14.69
CA LYS A 2 16.46 -5.97 -15.76
C LYS A 2 15.24 -6.48 -16.52
N LEU A 3 14.16 -5.73 -16.49
CA LEU A 3 12.96 -6.01 -17.27
C LEU A 3 13.02 -5.23 -18.59
N ASN A 4 12.58 -5.83 -19.66
CA ASN A 4 12.25 -5.08 -20.87
C ASN A 4 10.88 -4.41 -20.70
N ARG A 5 10.47 -3.61 -21.69
CA ARG A 5 9.22 -2.83 -21.60
C ARG A 5 7.97 -3.72 -21.47
N SER A 6 7.91 -4.84 -22.18
CA SER A 6 6.76 -5.76 -22.10
C SER A 6 6.70 -6.44 -20.73
N GLU A 7 7.82 -7.00 -20.28
CA GLU A 7 7.92 -7.63 -18.96
C GLU A 7 7.58 -6.67 -17.82
N PHE A 8 7.98 -5.40 -17.95
CA PHE A 8 7.61 -4.37 -16.98
C PHE A 8 6.10 -4.09 -17.00
N GLN A 9 5.49 -4.00 -18.19
CA GLN A 9 4.05 -3.82 -18.33
C GLN A 9 3.29 -5.00 -17.71
N ASP A 10 3.70 -6.23 -18.02
CA ASP A 10 3.06 -7.43 -17.49
C ASP A 10 3.18 -7.47 -15.95
N TYR A 11 4.36 -7.15 -15.39
CA TYR A 11 4.60 -7.10 -13.97
C TYR A 11 3.72 -6.06 -13.27
N ILE A 12 3.68 -4.83 -13.79
CA ILE A 12 2.98 -3.71 -13.12
C ILE A 12 1.45 -3.89 -13.13
N HIS A 13 0.91 -4.56 -14.17
CA HIS A 13 -0.53 -4.85 -14.28
C HIS A 13 -0.94 -6.12 -13.53
N SER A 14 -0.02 -7.06 -13.30
CA SER A 14 -0.32 -8.29 -12.57
C SER A 14 -0.77 -8.00 -11.13
N TYR A 15 -1.59 -8.89 -10.58
CA TYR A 15 -1.92 -8.88 -9.15
C TYR A 15 -0.88 -9.69 -8.37
N GLU A 16 -0.34 -9.09 -7.32
CA GLU A 16 0.48 -9.81 -6.35
C GLU A 16 -0.40 -10.60 -5.37
N THR A 17 0.17 -11.58 -4.69
CA THR A 17 -0.59 -12.45 -3.77
C THR A 17 -1.27 -11.65 -2.67
N ASP A 18 -0.62 -10.62 -2.14
CA ASP A 18 -1.19 -9.76 -1.08
C ASP A 18 -2.28 -8.84 -1.64
N GLU A 19 -2.17 -8.38 -2.88
CA GLU A 19 -3.24 -7.63 -3.53
C GLU A 19 -4.48 -8.50 -3.77
N ILE A 20 -4.30 -9.78 -4.13
CA ILE A 20 -5.43 -10.73 -4.28
C ILE A 20 -6.12 -10.91 -2.94
N PHE A 21 -5.35 -11.12 -1.85
CA PHE A 21 -5.89 -11.23 -0.51
C PHE A 21 -6.71 -9.99 -0.11
N TYR A 22 -6.17 -8.79 -0.33
CA TYR A 22 -6.87 -7.55 0.00
C TYR A 22 -8.09 -7.29 -0.88
N ARG A 23 -8.03 -7.66 -2.16
CA ARG A 23 -9.19 -7.57 -3.03
C ARG A 23 -10.32 -8.47 -2.56
N ASP A 24 -10.01 -9.72 -2.22
CA ASP A 24 -11.00 -10.68 -1.74
C ASP A 24 -11.60 -10.24 -0.40
N LEU A 25 -10.79 -9.67 0.49
CA LEU A 25 -11.24 -9.06 1.75
C LEU A 25 -12.20 -7.89 1.50
N TYR A 26 -11.82 -6.97 0.60
CA TYR A 26 -12.64 -5.81 0.23
C TYR A 26 -13.98 -6.21 -0.40
N LEU A 27 -13.98 -7.20 -1.30
CA LEU A 27 -15.19 -7.71 -1.93
C LEU A 27 -16.10 -8.41 -0.92
N ALA A 28 -15.53 -9.20 -0.01
CA ALA A 28 -16.30 -9.85 1.06
C ALA A 28 -17.00 -8.82 1.97
N GLU A 29 -16.32 -7.73 2.33
CA GLU A 29 -16.92 -6.65 3.12
C GLU A 29 -18.04 -5.92 2.34
N LYS A 30 -17.79 -5.62 1.07
CA LYS A 30 -18.71 -4.85 0.23
C LYS A 30 -19.95 -5.62 -0.17
N GLU A 31 -19.83 -6.91 -0.51
CA GLU A 31 -20.90 -7.74 -1.03
C GLU A 31 -21.69 -8.43 0.09
N HIS A 32 -21.05 -8.73 1.22
CA HIS A 32 -21.61 -9.50 2.33
C HIS A 32 -21.28 -8.89 3.70
N PRO A 33 -21.63 -7.62 3.95
CA PRO A 33 -21.25 -6.91 5.17
C PRO A 33 -21.79 -7.60 6.45
N GLU A 34 -22.94 -8.29 6.37
CA GLU A 34 -23.57 -8.99 7.49
C GLU A 34 -22.81 -10.26 7.92
N THR A 35 -22.01 -10.86 7.03
CA THR A 35 -21.21 -12.06 7.32
C THR A 35 -19.71 -11.78 7.33
N PHE A 36 -19.30 -10.56 7.08
CA PHE A 36 -17.89 -10.17 6.94
C PHE A 36 -17.04 -10.51 8.17
N MET A 37 -17.55 -10.27 9.38
CA MET A 37 -16.84 -10.62 10.61
C MET A 37 -16.59 -12.13 10.73
N LYS A 38 -17.56 -12.95 10.32
CA LYS A 38 -17.39 -14.41 10.30
C LYS A 38 -16.34 -14.81 9.26
N TYR A 39 -16.40 -14.23 8.07
CA TYR A 39 -15.38 -14.43 7.03
C TYR A 39 -13.97 -14.09 7.55
N CYS A 40 -13.78 -12.95 8.23
CA CYS A 40 -12.49 -12.60 8.80
C CYS A 40 -11.99 -13.58 9.87
N GLN A 41 -12.89 -14.16 10.68
CA GLN A 41 -12.53 -15.15 11.69
C GLN A 41 -12.11 -16.51 11.09
N GLU A 42 -12.57 -16.83 9.88
CA GLU A 42 -12.24 -18.06 9.15
C GLU A 42 -10.98 -17.93 8.27
N LEU A 43 -10.38 -16.73 8.19
CA LEU A 43 -9.12 -16.51 7.46
C LEU A 43 -7.95 -17.29 8.09
N ASP A 44 -6.95 -17.58 7.28
CA ASP A 44 -5.69 -18.17 7.74
C ASP A 44 -4.88 -17.16 8.56
N HIS A 45 -5.02 -17.22 9.88
CA HIS A 45 -4.34 -16.31 10.81
C HIS A 45 -2.81 -16.50 10.83
N GLU A 46 -2.31 -17.70 10.51
CA GLU A 46 -0.87 -17.96 10.41
C GLU A 46 -0.30 -17.27 9.17
N LEU A 47 -1.01 -17.35 8.05
CA LEU A 47 -0.65 -16.62 6.83
C LEU A 47 -0.65 -15.10 7.07
N ILE A 48 -1.71 -14.56 7.68
CA ILE A 48 -1.83 -13.13 8.01
C ILE A 48 -0.65 -12.68 8.85
N ALA A 49 -0.31 -13.42 9.90
CA ALA A 49 0.80 -13.08 10.79
C ALA A 49 2.16 -13.18 10.09
N SER A 50 2.40 -14.26 9.33
CA SER A 50 3.68 -14.48 8.65
C SER A 50 3.97 -13.46 7.57
N ARG A 51 2.94 -12.96 6.89
CA ARG A 51 3.03 -11.92 5.84
C ARG A 51 2.79 -10.51 6.36
N LYS A 52 2.53 -10.35 7.66
CA LYS A 52 2.22 -9.06 8.30
C LYS A 52 1.06 -8.32 7.63
N LEU A 53 0.03 -9.07 7.19
CA LEU A 53 -1.13 -8.48 6.53
C LEU A 53 -2.01 -7.76 7.56
N TYR A 54 -2.48 -6.58 7.21
CA TYR A 54 -3.37 -5.81 8.06
C TYR A 54 -4.84 -6.11 7.73
N VAL A 55 -5.56 -6.63 8.71
CA VAL A 55 -7.01 -6.88 8.63
C VAL A 55 -7.71 -6.07 9.72
N PRO A 56 -8.29 -4.90 9.40
CA PRO A 56 -8.88 -3.99 10.40
C PRO A 56 -9.89 -4.66 11.32
N ALA A 57 -10.73 -5.53 10.78
CA ALA A 57 -11.78 -6.25 11.53
C ALA A 57 -11.24 -7.20 12.61
N LEU A 58 -9.99 -7.64 12.51
CA LEU A 58 -9.31 -8.50 13.49
C LEU A 58 -8.43 -7.71 14.47
N SER A 59 -8.19 -6.43 14.20
CA SER A 59 -7.35 -5.58 15.03
C SER A 59 -8.15 -5.02 16.19
N LYS A 60 -7.64 -5.21 17.43
CA LYS A 60 -8.28 -4.71 18.65
C LYS A 60 -8.01 -3.23 18.93
N GLU A 61 -6.97 -2.68 18.33
CA GLU A 61 -6.51 -1.32 18.51
C GLU A 61 -6.40 -0.61 17.16
N ALA A 62 -6.55 0.71 17.17
CA ALA A 62 -6.29 1.52 16.00
C ALA A 62 -4.81 1.37 15.61
N TRP A 63 -4.57 0.76 14.46
CA TRP A 63 -3.22 0.62 13.96
C TRP A 63 -2.74 1.96 13.38
N TYR A 64 -1.70 2.50 13.99
CA TYR A 64 -1.01 3.69 13.52
C TYR A 64 0.47 3.35 13.34
N PRO A 65 0.84 2.81 12.20
CA PRO A 65 2.23 2.43 11.98
C PRO A 65 3.10 3.65 11.76
N TYR A 66 4.19 3.69 12.52
CA TYR A 66 5.36 4.47 12.21
C TYR A 66 6.38 3.54 11.57
N VAL A 67 6.80 3.85 10.34
CA VAL A 67 7.71 2.99 9.59
C VAL A 67 9.12 3.57 9.64
N GLU A 68 10.00 2.90 10.35
CA GLU A 68 11.41 3.26 10.39
C GLU A 68 12.10 2.97 9.05
N GLU A 69 13.09 3.76 8.71
CA GLU A 69 13.86 3.58 7.48
C GLU A 69 14.52 2.19 7.43
N ASN A 70 15.07 1.74 8.57
CA ASN A 70 15.72 0.45 8.66
C ASN A 70 14.76 -0.74 8.49
N ASP A 71 13.52 -0.62 8.94
CA ASP A 71 12.51 -1.67 8.76
C ASP A 71 12.08 -1.79 7.30
N MET A 72 11.88 -0.65 6.63
CA MET A 72 11.46 -0.64 5.23
C MET A 72 12.56 -1.11 4.29
N PHE A 73 13.81 -0.78 4.58
CA PHE A 73 14.95 -1.08 3.71
C PHE A 73 15.84 -2.22 4.23
N HIS A 74 15.38 -3.05 5.19
CA HIS A 74 16.22 -4.03 5.89
C HIS A 74 16.96 -5.02 4.96
N ASP A 75 16.31 -5.47 3.89
CA ASP A 75 16.89 -6.38 2.88
C ASP A 75 17.39 -5.66 1.61
N PHE A 76 17.46 -4.34 1.65
CA PHE A 76 17.79 -3.54 0.49
C PHE A 76 18.98 -2.60 0.76
N THR A 77 20.06 -2.78 0.02
CA THR A 77 21.30 -2.01 0.18
C THR A 77 21.34 -0.68 -0.57
N GLY A 78 20.36 -0.43 -1.44
CA GLY A 78 20.26 0.81 -2.21
C GLY A 78 19.61 1.94 -1.40
N ASN A 79 19.75 3.16 -1.91
CA ASN A 79 19.16 4.36 -1.32
C ASN A 79 17.76 4.67 -1.85
N ILE A 80 17.37 4.07 -2.98
CA ILE A 80 16.09 4.30 -3.65
C ILE A 80 15.45 2.94 -3.93
N MET A 81 14.24 2.73 -3.42
CA MET A 81 13.44 1.54 -3.63
C MET A 81 12.21 1.89 -4.46
N LEU A 82 11.84 1.01 -5.38
CA LEU A 82 10.60 1.09 -6.15
C LEU A 82 9.70 -0.06 -5.73
N CYS A 83 8.46 0.26 -5.36
CA CYS A 83 7.43 -0.75 -5.08
C CYS A 83 6.07 -0.30 -5.63
N LYS A 84 5.27 -1.27 -6.01
CA LYS A 84 3.88 -1.02 -6.38
C LYS A 84 3.06 -0.85 -5.09
N HIS A 85 2.18 0.15 -5.05
CA HIS A 85 1.20 0.24 -3.98
C HIS A 85 0.16 -0.86 -4.14
N TYR A 86 -0.15 -1.60 -3.08
CA TYR A 86 -1.14 -2.68 -3.14
C TYR A 86 -2.55 -2.12 -3.31
N ARG A 87 -3.19 -2.51 -4.41
CA ARG A 87 -4.61 -2.23 -4.65
C ARG A 87 -5.46 -2.92 -3.59
N TYR A 88 -6.58 -2.32 -3.24
CA TYR A 88 -7.55 -2.82 -2.26
C TYR A 88 -7.02 -2.97 -0.83
N SER A 89 -5.76 -2.58 -0.56
CA SER A 89 -5.26 -2.57 0.81
C SER A 89 -6.11 -1.64 1.70
N PRO A 90 -6.37 -2.03 2.96
CA PRO A 90 -7.11 -1.18 3.88
C PRO A 90 -6.43 0.18 4.04
N VAL A 91 -7.24 1.25 4.01
CA VAL A 91 -6.71 2.60 4.24
C VAL A 91 -6.41 2.79 5.71
N PHE A 92 -5.18 3.16 6.02
CA PHE A 92 -4.75 3.53 7.36
C PHE A 92 -3.83 4.74 7.31
N THR A 93 -3.97 5.61 8.30
CA THR A 93 -3.08 6.76 8.43
C THR A 93 -1.76 6.31 9.04
N HIS A 94 -0.64 6.69 8.44
CA HIS A 94 0.71 6.37 8.89
C HIS A 94 1.67 7.51 8.62
N GLU A 95 2.89 7.36 9.11
CA GLU A 95 4.04 8.21 8.79
C GLU A 95 5.32 7.36 8.77
N HIS A 96 6.35 7.87 8.14
CA HIS A 96 7.62 7.16 7.96
C HIS A 96 8.83 8.10 8.01
N GLU A 97 10.05 7.53 8.14
CA GLU A 97 11.32 8.29 8.25
C GLU A 97 11.94 8.67 6.90
N PHE A 98 11.47 8.12 5.81
CA PHE A 98 12.02 8.32 4.47
C PHE A 98 11.12 9.22 3.62
N PHE A 99 11.61 9.65 2.46
CA PHE A 99 10.77 10.31 1.46
C PHE A 99 9.98 9.27 0.67
N GLU A 100 8.70 9.52 0.43
CA GLU A 100 7.89 8.78 -0.51
C GLU A 100 7.47 9.67 -1.66
N ILE A 101 7.69 9.19 -2.89
CA ILE A 101 7.21 9.83 -4.10
C ILE A 101 6.18 8.90 -4.72
N LEU A 102 4.92 9.27 -4.56
CA LEU A 102 3.78 8.53 -5.09
C LEU A 102 3.52 8.96 -6.53
N CYS A 103 3.62 8.03 -7.47
CA CYS A 103 3.40 8.26 -8.90
C CYS A 103 2.16 7.47 -9.36
N ILE A 104 1.17 8.14 -9.92
CA ILE A 104 0.00 7.46 -10.50
C ILE A 104 0.32 7.05 -11.93
N TYR A 105 0.58 5.76 -12.11
CA TYR A 105 0.92 5.19 -13.42
C TYR A 105 -0.30 5.05 -14.32
N ASN A 106 -1.44 4.61 -13.76
CA ASN A 106 -2.71 4.46 -14.46
C ASN A 106 -3.89 4.60 -13.51
N GLY A 107 -4.96 5.26 -13.94
CA GLY A 107 -6.19 5.42 -13.16
C GLY A 107 -6.12 6.53 -12.14
N THR A 108 -6.64 6.28 -10.92
CA THR A 108 -6.77 7.27 -9.85
C THR A 108 -6.41 6.68 -8.49
N ALA A 109 -5.95 7.53 -7.57
CA ALA A 109 -5.78 7.18 -6.16
C ALA A 109 -6.35 8.30 -5.27
N HIS A 110 -6.88 7.90 -4.11
CA HIS A 110 -7.34 8.84 -3.09
C HIS A 110 -6.33 8.86 -1.96
N THR A 111 -5.87 10.05 -1.57
CA THR A 111 -4.91 10.22 -0.47
C THR A 111 -5.36 11.34 0.45
N THR A 112 -5.07 11.19 1.73
CA THR A 112 -5.23 12.27 2.71
C THR A 112 -3.87 12.57 3.31
N ILE A 113 -3.42 13.81 3.18
CA ILE A 113 -2.12 14.27 3.67
C ILE A 113 -2.36 15.39 4.68
N GLN A 114 -1.90 15.20 5.93
CA GLN A 114 -2.12 16.15 7.03
C GLN A 114 -3.59 16.56 7.20
N GLY A 115 -4.52 15.62 6.97
CA GLY A 115 -5.96 15.85 7.07
C GLY A 115 -6.63 16.46 5.83
N ILE A 116 -5.88 16.76 4.78
CA ILE A 116 -6.42 17.30 3.51
C ILE A 116 -6.50 16.18 2.49
N SER A 117 -7.71 15.94 1.97
CA SER A 117 -7.96 14.89 0.97
C SER A 117 -7.65 15.38 -0.44
N HIS A 118 -7.01 14.51 -1.22
CA HIS A 118 -6.66 14.73 -2.61
C HIS A 118 -7.08 13.52 -3.45
N THR A 119 -7.45 13.78 -4.70
CA THR A 119 -7.58 12.75 -5.73
C THR A 119 -6.47 12.97 -6.74
N LEU A 120 -5.63 11.97 -6.91
CA LEU A 120 -4.54 11.95 -7.86
C LEU A 120 -4.95 11.13 -9.08
N SER A 121 -4.54 11.55 -10.26
CA SER A 121 -4.87 10.92 -11.54
C SER A 121 -3.60 10.52 -12.29
N THR A 122 -3.75 9.71 -13.34
CA THR A 122 -2.63 9.29 -14.20
C THR A 122 -1.70 10.44 -14.57
N GLY A 123 -0.42 10.29 -14.26
CA GLY A 123 0.64 11.26 -14.47
C GLY A 123 0.89 12.20 -13.30
N ASP A 124 0.02 12.22 -12.28
CA ASP A 124 0.26 13.00 -11.07
C ASP A 124 1.37 12.37 -10.24
N ILE A 125 2.15 13.24 -9.59
CA ILE A 125 3.21 12.89 -8.66
C ILE A 125 2.96 13.65 -7.36
N CYS A 126 2.97 12.92 -6.25
CA CYS A 126 2.86 13.50 -4.91
C CYS A 126 4.12 13.17 -4.12
N ILE A 127 4.79 14.18 -3.56
CA ILE A 127 5.98 13.99 -2.71
C ILE A 127 5.55 14.13 -1.26
N ILE A 128 5.78 13.08 -0.48
CA ILE A 128 5.47 12.98 0.93
C ILE A 128 6.79 13.01 1.72
N PRO A 129 7.09 14.11 2.42
CA PRO A 129 8.28 14.19 3.25
C PRO A 129 8.22 13.25 4.47
N PRO A 130 9.38 12.92 5.07
CA PRO A 130 9.44 12.20 6.34
C PRO A 130 8.53 12.83 7.41
N HIS A 131 8.01 11.99 8.32
CA HIS A 131 7.16 12.40 9.45
C HIS A 131 5.86 13.12 9.04
N THR A 132 5.39 12.89 7.82
CA THR A 132 4.13 13.45 7.32
C THR A 132 3.02 12.42 7.43
N LYS A 133 1.98 12.73 8.20
CA LYS A 133 0.79 11.88 8.34
C LYS A 133 0.01 11.83 7.04
N HIS A 134 -0.16 10.63 6.51
CA HIS A 134 -0.87 10.42 5.26
C HIS A 134 -1.49 9.03 5.19
N ASN A 135 -2.34 8.84 4.21
CA ASN A 135 -2.87 7.54 3.80
C ASN A 135 -3.05 7.52 2.28
N ILE A 136 -3.28 6.36 1.72
CA ILE A 136 -3.62 6.18 0.31
C ILE A 136 -4.61 5.02 0.17
N GLY A 137 -5.56 5.15 -0.77
CA GLY A 137 -6.53 4.11 -1.10
C GLY A 137 -6.70 3.98 -2.59
N ILE A 138 -6.65 2.74 -3.08
CA ILE A 138 -6.89 2.34 -4.47
C ILE A 138 -7.82 1.13 -4.43
N PHE A 139 -9.05 1.26 -4.96
CA PHE A 139 -10.10 0.24 -4.88
C PHE A 139 -10.64 -0.17 -6.26
N ASP A 140 -9.79 -0.12 -7.25
CA ASP A 140 -10.02 -0.55 -8.62
C ASP A 140 -8.70 -1.05 -9.26
N ASP A 141 -8.64 -1.12 -10.59
CA ASP A 141 -7.44 -1.53 -11.33
C ASP A 141 -6.40 -0.41 -11.54
N SER A 142 -6.57 0.72 -10.83
CA SER A 142 -5.58 1.80 -10.87
C SER A 142 -4.23 1.35 -10.32
N ILE A 143 -3.16 1.93 -10.85
CA ILE A 143 -1.80 1.54 -10.52
C ILE A 143 -1.03 2.76 -10.00
N ALA A 144 -0.55 2.66 -8.77
CA ALA A 144 0.38 3.61 -8.19
C ALA A 144 1.73 2.94 -7.88
N ILE A 145 2.79 3.70 -8.06
CA ILE A 145 4.16 3.30 -7.79
C ILE A 145 4.72 4.22 -6.72
N ASN A 146 5.26 3.64 -5.67
CA ASN A 146 5.99 4.34 -4.64
C ASN A 146 7.48 4.30 -4.96
N ILE A 147 8.11 5.46 -5.01
CA ILE A 147 9.56 5.63 -5.03
C ILE A 147 9.95 6.07 -3.63
N LEU A 148 10.57 5.19 -2.88
CA LEU A 148 11.02 5.43 -1.51
C LEU A 148 12.48 5.84 -1.54
N VAL A 149 12.83 6.94 -0.86
CA VAL A 149 14.19 7.49 -0.85
C VAL A 149 14.64 7.65 0.59
N ARG A 150 15.77 7.00 0.94
CA ARG A 150 16.38 7.14 2.27
C ARG A 150 16.71 8.59 2.60
N THR A 151 16.43 9.03 3.81
CA THR A 151 16.87 10.34 4.32
C THR A 151 18.39 10.47 4.34
N SER A 152 19.08 9.38 4.62
CA SER A 152 20.56 9.33 4.60
C SER A 152 21.18 9.55 3.20
N THR A 153 20.36 9.67 2.14
CA THR A 153 20.83 10.00 0.78
C THR A 153 21.19 11.48 0.62
N PHE A 154 20.66 12.31 1.50
CA PHE A 154 20.87 13.76 1.52
C PHE A 154 21.69 14.19 2.71
#